data_20e8319aa27f83efdcb15c979f6297b6
#
_entry.id   20e8319aa27f83efdcb15c979f6297b6
#
_cell.length_a   1.000
_cell.length_b   1.000
_cell.length_c   1.000
_cell.angle_alpha   90.00
_cell.angle_beta   90.00
_cell.angle_gamma   90.00
#
_symmetry.space_group_name_H-M   'P 1'
#
loop_
_entity.id
_entity.type
_entity.pdbx_description
1 polymer ?
#
loop_
_entity_poly.entity_id
_entity_poly.type
_entity_poly.pdbx_seq_one_letter_code
_entity_poly.pdbx_strand_id
1 'polypeptide(L)'
;TFGIPAFKLEKEVMTRRREIFTGMGIEFKLNIEVGRDVQLDDLLKDYDAVFLGVGTYQSMRGGLENEDASGVFDALPFLIANTKQIMGFGETADEPYVSMEGKRVVVLGGGDTAMDCVRTSIRQNAAHVICAYRRDEENMPGSKREVKNAREEGVEFQFNVQPLGIEVNANGKVCGVKMARTEMGQPDAKGRRRAEIVAGSEHVVPADAVVMAFGFRPHSMEWLAKHSVELDSQGRVIAPEGSDNAFQTSNPKIFAGGDIVRGSDLVVTAIAEGRKAADGILNYLEV
;
A
#
# COMPACT_ATOMS: atom_id res chain seq x y z
N THR A 1 -0.98 11.93 1.83
CA THR A 1 -1.99 12.86 1.26
C THR A 1 -2.66 12.27 0.02
N PHE A 2 -1.88 11.72 -0.92
CA PHE A 2 -2.41 11.32 -2.23
C PHE A 2 -2.84 9.85 -2.33
N GLY A 3 -2.24 8.95 -1.57
CA GLY A 3 -2.54 7.51 -1.64
C GLY A 3 -3.89 7.10 -1.07
N ILE A 4 -4.44 7.85 -0.11
CA ILE A 4 -5.79 7.60 0.43
C ILE A 4 -6.79 8.44 -0.38
N PRO A 5 -7.86 7.86 -0.95
CA PRO A 5 -8.85 8.60 -1.72
C PRO A 5 -9.55 9.70 -0.93
N ALA A 6 -9.97 10.79 -1.62
CA ALA A 6 -10.62 11.92 -0.99
C ALA A 6 -11.96 11.57 -0.30
N PHE A 7 -12.67 10.55 -0.80
CA PHE A 7 -13.92 10.09 -0.18
C PHE A 7 -13.71 9.33 1.15
N LYS A 8 -12.46 8.98 1.51
CA LYS A 8 -12.10 8.39 2.82
C LYS A 8 -11.40 9.39 3.73
N LEU A 9 -10.60 10.30 3.15
CA LEU A 9 -9.84 11.30 3.88
C LEU A 9 -9.87 12.62 3.13
N GLU A 10 -10.67 13.56 3.61
CA GLU A 10 -10.78 14.92 3.08
C GLU A 10 -9.41 15.61 3.07
N LYS A 11 -9.06 16.25 1.96
CA LYS A 11 -7.71 16.79 1.74
C LYS A 11 -7.44 18.05 2.53
N GLU A 12 -8.48 18.79 2.87
CA GLU A 12 -8.44 19.97 3.75
C GLU A 12 -7.91 19.61 5.15
N VAL A 13 -8.22 18.43 5.64
CA VAL A 13 -7.68 17.91 6.92
C VAL A 13 -6.16 17.83 6.87
N MET A 14 -5.60 17.35 5.75
CA MET A 14 -4.15 17.24 5.57
C MET A 14 -3.49 18.60 5.42
N THR A 15 -4.11 19.52 4.69
CA THR A 15 -3.64 20.91 4.55
C THR A 15 -3.57 21.60 5.90
N ARG A 16 -4.68 21.54 6.67
CA ARG A 16 -4.74 22.12 8.01
C ARG A 16 -3.69 21.52 8.96
N ARG A 17 -3.46 20.21 8.91
CA ARG A 17 -2.41 19.56 9.71
C ARG A 17 -1.03 20.10 9.39
N ARG A 18 -0.70 20.23 8.12
CA ARG A 18 0.58 20.80 7.70
C ARG A 18 0.76 22.24 8.19
N GLU A 19 -0.29 23.08 8.06
CA GLU A 19 -0.27 24.46 8.55
C GLU A 19 -0.03 24.53 10.07
N ILE A 20 -0.73 23.69 10.85
CA ILE A 20 -0.53 23.59 12.29
C ILE A 20 0.92 23.20 12.61
N PHE A 21 1.45 22.16 11.98
CA PHE A 21 2.81 21.69 12.23
C PHE A 21 3.86 22.73 11.84
N THR A 22 3.68 23.42 10.72
CA THR A 22 4.53 24.55 10.33
C THR A 22 4.48 25.66 11.38
N GLY A 23 3.29 26.02 11.88
CA GLY A 23 3.10 27.00 12.94
C GLY A 23 3.70 26.59 14.29
N MET A 24 3.88 25.29 14.54
CA MET A 24 4.60 24.75 15.71
C MET A 24 6.13 24.76 15.56
N GLY A 25 6.65 25.20 14.41
CA GLY A 25 8.10 25.25 14.14
C GLY A 25 8.65 24.00 13.44
N ILE A 26 7.80 23.08 12.97
CA ILE A 26 8.27 21.92 12.19
C ILE A 26 8.64 22.39 10.77
N GLU A 27 9.87 22.14 10.38
CA GLU A 27 10.40 22.44 9.06
C GLU A 27 10.17 21.26 8.11
N PHE A 28 9.54 21.50 6.96
CA PHE A 28 9.35 20.51 5.91
C PHE A 28 10.34 20.73 4.78
N LYS A 29 11.30 19.84 4.59
CA LYS A 29 12.25 19.82 3.48
C LYS A 29 11.73 18.89 2.40
N LEU A 30 10.99 19.48 1.45
CA LEU A 30 10.37 18.74 0.34
C LEU A 30 11.36 18.51 -0.80
N ASN A 31 11.09 17.49 -1.63
CA ASN A 31 11.94 17.08 -2.77
C ASN A 31 13.37 16.71 -2.36
N ILE A 32 13.55 16.24 -1.13
CA ILE A 32 14.82 15.75 -0.59
C ILE A 32 14.72 14.26 -0.36
N GLU A 33 15.60 13.49 -0.96
CA GLU A 33 15.70 12.04 -0.81
C GLU A 33 16.94 11.68 0.02
N VAL A 34 16.71 11.00 1.14
CA VAL A 34 17.80 10.49 1.99
C VAL A 34 18.53 9.36 1.28
N GLY A 35 19.84 9.45 1.23
CA GLY A 35 20.72 8.55 0.49
C GLY A 35 21.12 9.09 -0.90
N ARG A 36 20.41 10.09 -1.43
CA ARG A 36 20.75 10.77 -2.68
C ARG A 36 21.11 12.24 -2.45
N ASP A 37 20.17 13.03 -1.92
CA ASP A 37 20.33 14.49 -1.75
C ASP A 37 20.90 14.87 -0.39
N VAL A 38 20.67 14.05 0.63
CA VAL A 38 21.24 14.15 1.97
C VAL A 38 21.63 12.74 2.44
N GLN A 39 22.78 12.62 3.08
CA GLN A 39 23.22 11.34 3.63
C GLN A 39 22.71 11.17 5.06
N LEU A 40 22.47 9.93 5.48
CA LEU A 40 22.05 9.63 6.84
C LEU A 40 23.16 10.02 7.84
N ASP A 41 24.43 9.92 7.47
CA ASP A 41 25.58 10.38 8.26
C ASP A 41 25.46 11.86 8.64
N ASP A 42 25.04 12.71 7.71
CA ASP A 42 24.86 14.14 7.96
C ASP A 42 23.72 14.37 8.97
N LEU A 43 22.60 13.64 8.79
CA LEU A 43 21.48 13.72 9.73
C LEU A 43 21.88 13.25 11.15
N LEU A 44 22.65 12.16 11.27
CA LEU A 44 23.11 11.64 12.56
C LEU A 44 24.15 12.54 13.24
N LYS A 45 24.83 13.37 12.47
CA LYS A 45 25.75 14.39 12.98
C LYS A 45 25.03 15.64 13.46
N ASP A 46 24.04 16.08 12.67
CA ASP A 46 23.37 17.37 12.89
C ASP A 46 22.20 17.27 13.89
N TYR A 47 21.68 16.08 14.15
CA TYR A 47 20.54 15.82 15.04
C TYR A 47 20.90 14.81 16.13
N ASP A 48 20.29 14.96 17.31
CA ASP A 48 20.48 14.08 18.47
C ASP A 48 19.76 12.74 18.30
N ALA A 49 18.66 12.70 17.56
CA ALA A 49 17.93 11.49 17.18
C ALA A 49 17.29 11.64 15.80
N VAL A 50 17.11 10.50 15.10
CA VAL A 50 16.44 10.42 13.78
C VAL A 50 15.30 9.42 13.87
N PHE A 51 14.10 9.81 13.42
CA PHE A 51 12.96 8.92 13.32
C PHE A 51 12.68 8.53 11.85
N LEU A 52 12.61 7.23 11.57
CA LEU A 52 12.32 6.68 10.25
C LEU A 52 10.82 6.35 10.13
N GLY A 53 10.07 7.22 9.48
CA GLY A 53 8.66 7.03 9.14
C GLY A 53 8.45 6.82 7.63
N VAL A 54 9.34 6.08 6.98
CA VAL A 54 9.44 6.00 5.50
C VAL A 54 8.38 5.10 4.84
N GLY A 55 7.62 4.33 5.63
CA GLY A 55 6.53 3.49 5.12
C GLY A 55 6.95 2.33 4.21
N THR A 56 5.99 1.81 3.45
CA THR A 56 6.16 0.71 2.49
C THR A 56 5.50 1.11 1.17
N TYR A 57 6.27 1.33 0.11
CA TYR A 57 5.75 1.86 -1.16
C TYR A 57 6.05 0.98 -2.38
N GLN A 58 6.84 -0.09 -2.22
CA GLN A 58 7.10 -1.00 -3.33
C GLN A 58 5.93 -1.97 -3.49
N SER A 59 5.19 -1.86 -4.60
CA SER A 59 4.09 -2.78 -4.94
C SER A 59 4.57 -4.22 -5.02
N MET A 60 3.80 -5.13 -4.41
CA MET A 60 4.05 -6.56 -4.54
C MET A 60 3.49 -7.07 -5.87
N ARG A 61 4.30 -7.85 -6.58
CA ARG A 61 3.94 -8.46 -7.86
C ARG A 61 3.29 -9.82 -7.63
N GLY A 62 2.39 -10.20 -8.54
CA GLY A 62 1.72 -11.51 -8.52
C GLY A 62 2.54 -12.64 -9.15
N GLY A 63 3.54 -12.31 -9.96
CA GLY A 63 4.26 -13.25 -10.81
C GLY A 63 3.35 -13.81 -11.91
N LEU A 64 2.37 -13.02 -12.34
CA LEU A 64 1.40 -13.41 -13.34
C LEU A 64 1.98 -13.23 -14.75
N GLU A 65 1.62 -14.13 -15.67
CA GLU A 65 1.92 -13.92 -17.08
C GLU A 65 1.29 -12.60 -17.57
N ASN A 66 2.04 -11.80 -18.33
CA ASN A 66 1.67 -10.48 -18.84
C ASN A 66 1.27 -9.44 -17.78
N GLU A 67 1.76 -9.54 -16.56
CA GLU A 67 1.41 -8.54 -15.52
C GLU A 67 1.98 -7.13 -15.76
N ASP A 68 2.86 -6.95 -16.76
CA ASP A 68 3.37 -5.66 -17.25
C ASP A 68 2.67 -5.16 -18.52
N ALA A 69 1.59 -5.83 -18.95
CA ALA A 69 0.88 -5.48 -20.17
C ALA A 69 0.19 -4.12 -20.08
N SER A 70 0.00 -3.48 -21.23
CA SER A 70 -0.77 -2.22 -21.30
C SER A 70 -2.20 -2.43 -20.80
N GLY A 71 -2.63 -1.63 -19.83
CA GLY A 71 -3.91 -1.76 -19.12
C GLY A 71 -3.83 -2.49 -17.79
N VAL A 72 -2.63 -2.92 -17.36
CA VAL A 72 -2.36 -3.37 -15.99
C VAL A 72 -1.74 -2.23 -15.20
N PHE A 73 -2.21 -1.99 -13.99
CA PHE A 73 -1.80 -0.87 -13.15
C PHE A 73 -1.52 -1.33 -11.72
N ASP A 74 -0.51 -0.74 -11.11
CA ASP A 74 -0.30 -0.86 -9.68
C ASP A 74 -1.29 0.04 -8.92
N ALA A 75 -1.78 -0.44 -7.79
CA ALA A 75 -2.83 0.23 -7.02
C ALA A 75 -2.44 1.63 -6.55
N LEU A 76 -1.25 1.80 -5.97
CA LEU A 76 -0.87 3.07 -5.37
C LEU A 76 -0.63 4.18 -6.40
N PRO A 77 0.11 3.98 -7.51
CA PRO A 77 0.19 4.96 -8.59
C PRO A 77 -1.18 5.35 -9.15
N PHE A 78 -2.08 4.38 -9.37
CA PHE A 78 -3.45 4.64 -9.81
C PHE A 78 -4.21 5.56 -8.85
N LEU A 79 -4.16 5.29 -7.53
CA LEU A 79 -4.83 6.09 -6.51
C LEU A 79 -4.21 7.49 -6.37
N ILE A 80 -2.88 7.61 -6.43
CA ILE A 80 -2.16 8.88 -6.35
C ILE A 80 -2.54 9.77 -7.54
N ALA A 81 -2.45 9.23 -8.77
CA ALA A 81 -2.77 9.98 -9.98
C ALA A 81 -4.24 10.46 -9.97
N ASN A 82 -5.18 9.59 -9.58
CA ASN A 82 -6.58 9.98 -9.42
C ASN A 82 -6.78 11.10 -8.38
N THR A 83 -6.11 10.99 -7.22
CA THR A 83 -6.24 12.02 -6.18
C THR A 83 -5.64 13.35 -6.64
N LYS A 84 -4.48 13.34 -7.31
CA LYS A 84 -3.88 14.55 -7.89
C LYS A 84 -4.78 15.20 -8.92
N GLN A 85 -5.39 14.41 -9.79
CA GLN A 85 -6.35 14.90 -10.80
C GLN A 85 -7.55 15.60 -10.14
N ILE A 86 -8.17 14.97 -9.12
CA ILE A 86 -9.31 15.56 -8.38
C ILE A 86 -8.92 16.86 -7.67
N MET A 87 -7.71 16.95 -7.15
CA MET A 87 -7.18 18.13 -6.46
C MET A 87 -6.71 19.23 -7.43
N GLY A 88 -6.78 19.03 -8.75
CA GLY A 88 -6.37 20.02 -9.75
C GLY A 88 -4.86 20.14 -9.99
N PHE A 89 -4.05 19.17 -9.53
CA PHE A 89 -2.60 19.15 -9.81
C PHE A 89 -2.27 18.66 -11.23
N GLY A 90 -3.24 18.00 -11.90
CA GLY A 90 -3.01 17.38 -13.20
C GLY A 90 -2.16 16.10 -13.12
N GLU A 91 -1.72 15.65 -14.29
CA GLU A 91 -0.87 14.46 -14.43
C GLU A 91 0.58 14.86 -14.69
N THR A 92 1.50 13.93 -14.37
CA THR A 92 2.92 14.05 -14.71
C THR A 92 3.34 12.84 -15.55
N ALA A 93 4.51 12.91 -16.20
CA ALA A 93 5.03 11.80 -16.99
C ALA A 93 5.21 10.51 -16.16
N ASP A 94 5.61 10.67 -14.88
CA ASP A 94 5.86 9.55 -13.97
C ASP A 94 4.57 9.05 -13.27
N GLU A 95 3.50 9.87 -13.26
CA GLU A 95 2.22 9.53 -12.63
C GLU A 95 1.08 9.95 -13.58
N PRO A 96 0.91 9.24 -14.71
CA PRO A 96 -0.14 9.53 -15.68
C PRO A 96 -1.51 9.22 -15.10
N TYR A 97 -2.48 10.09 -15.35
CA TYR A 97 -3.86 9.82 -14.96
C TYR A 97 -4.46 8.71 -15.83
N VAL A 98 -5.09 7.76 -15.17
CA VAL A 98 -5.76 6.63 -15.84
C VAL A 98 -7.27 6.73 -15.62
N SER A 99 -8.02 7.02 -16.68
CA SER A 99 -9.49 6.97 -16.64
C SER A 99 -9.99 5.53 -16.73
N MET A 100 -10.90 5.17 -15.84
CA MET A 100 -11.66 3.90 -15.88
C MET A 100 -13.05 4.06 -16.51
N GLU A 101 -13.40 5.24 -16.98
CA GLU A 101 -14.70 5.51 -17.58
C GLU A 101 -15.04 4.53 -18.70
N GLY A 102 -16.23 3.92 -18.60
CA GLY A 102 -16.74 2.95 -19.55
C GLY A 102 -16.01 1.61 -19.63
N LYS A 103 -15.00 1.36 -18.78
CA LYS A 103 -14.20 0.13 -18.77
C LYS A 103 -14.76 -0.93 -17.84
N ARG A 104 -14.51 -2.19 -18.17
CA ARG A 104 -14.60 -3.33 -17.26
C ARG A 104 -13.28 -3.41 -16.50
N VAL A 105 -13.35 -3.23 -15.20
CA VAL A 105 -12.16 -3.17 -14.32
C VAL A 105 -12.14 -4.38 -13.42
N VAL A 106 -11.01 -5.07 -13.36
CA VAL A 106 -10.77 -6.14 -12.39
C VAL A 106 -9.69 -5.69 -11.43
N VAL A 107 -10.02 -5.67 -10.12
CA VAL A 107 -9.06 -5.39 -9.05
C VAL A 107 -8.68 -6.70 -8.38
N LEU A 108 -7.38 -7.00 -8.38
CA LEU A 108 -6.83 -8.23 -7.82
C LEU A 108 -6.31 -7.97 -6.41
N GLY A 109 -7.01 -8.47 -5.40
CA GLY A 109 -6.66 -8.31 -4.00
C GLY A 109 -7.87 -8.16 -3.10
N GLY A 110 -7.66 -8.14 -1.79
CA GLY A 110 -8.76 -8.12 -0.81
C GLY A 110 -8.50 -7.22 0.41
N GLY A 111 -7.47 -6.39 0.39
CA GLY A 111 -7.16 -5.42 1.45
C GLY A 111 -7.86 -4.07 1.26
N ASP A 112 -7.66 -3.15 2.20
CA ASP A 112 -8.24 -1.80 2.12
C ASP A 112 -7.79 -1.04 0.87
N THR A 113 -6.56 -1.28 0.38
CA THR A 113 -6.08 -0.73 -0.90
C THR A 113 -6.93 -1.22 -2.09
N ALA A 114 -7.33 -2.50 -2.10
CA ALA A 114 -8.23 -3.02 -3.12
C ALA A 114 -9.61 -2.33 -3.04
N MET A 115 -10.13 -2.11 -1.83
CA MET A 115 -11.38 -1.36 -1.63
C MET A 115 -11.28 0.07 -2.14
N ASP A 116 -10.14 0.72 -1.92
CA ASP A 116 -9.88 2.06 -2.46
C ASP A 116 -9.90 2.07 -4.00
N CYS A 117 -9.27 1.06 -4.62
CA CYS A 117 -9.21 0.95 -6.08
C CYS A 117 -10.58 0.65 -6.72
N VAL A 118 -11.37 -0.28 -6.17
CA VAL A 118 -12.68 -0.60 -6.72
C VAL A 118 -13.63 0.58 -6.61
N ARG A 119 -13.67 1.26 -5.45
CA ARG A 119 -14.51 2.43 -5.23
C ARG A 119 -14.08 3.62 -6.08
N THR A 120 -12.77 3.83 -6.25
CA THR A 120 -12.24 4.84 -7.17
C THR A 120 -12.67 4.55 -8.60
N SER A 121 -12.61 3.29 -9.05
CA SER A 121 -13.03 2.89 -10.40
C SER A 121 -14.53 3.12 -10.62
N ILE A 122 -15.39 2.78 -9.66
CA ILE A 122 -16.84 3.09 -9.71
C ILE A 122 -17.05 4.61 -9.84
N ARG A 123 -16.36 5.41 -9.03
CA ARG A 123 -16.49 6.87 -9.02
C ARG A 123 -15.91 7.55 -10.25
N GLN A 124 -15.10 6.86 -11.02
CA GLN A 124 -14.66 7.24 -12.36
C GLN A 124 -15.63 6.75 -13.47
N ASN A 125 -16.84 6.27 -13.12
CA ASN A 125 -17.84 5.75 -14.06
C ASN A 125 -17.36 4.54 -14.87
N ALA A 126 -16.61 3.60 -14.26
CA ALA A 126 -16.34 2.32 -14.89
C ALA A 126 -17.66 1.58 -15.21
N ALA A 127 -17.73 0.92 -16.34
CA ALA A 127 -18.94 0.19 -16.76
C ALA A 127 -19.21 -1.03 -15.87
N HIS A 128 -18.17 -1.67 -15.38
CA HIS A 128 -18.27 -2.81 -14.45
C HIS A 128 -16.99 -2.92 -13.63
N VAL A 129 -17.12 -3.20 -12.34
CA VAL A 129 -15.96 -3.34 -11.43
C VAL A 129 -16.08 -4.64 -10.65
N ILE A 130 -15.06 -5.49 -10.78
CA ILE A 130 -14.94 -6.76 -10.06
C ILE A 130 -13.78 -6.67 -9.07
N CYS A 131 -14.03 -7.04 -7.82
CA CYS A 131 -13.00 -7.34 -6.83
C CYS A 131 -12.78 -8.85 -6.77
N ALA A 132 -11.62 -9.34 -7.21
CA ALA A 132 -11.28 -10.74 -7.20
C ALA A 132 -10.35 -11.09 -6.04
N TYR A 133 -10.77 -12.02 -5.19
CA TYR A 133 -10.02 -12.40 -4.00
C TYR A 133 -9.91 -13.93 -3.86
N ARG A 134 -8.71 -14.39 -3.50
CA ARG A 134 -8.36 -15.84 -3.48
C ARG A 134 -8.91 -16.63 -2.30
N ARG A 135 -9.56 -16.01 -1.32
CA ARG A 135 -10.22 -16.66 -0.19
C ARG A 135 -11.68 -16.23 -0.13
N ASP A 136 -12.39 -16.74 0.87
CA ASP A 136 -13.75 -16.32 1.18
C ASP A 136 -13.82 -14.91 1.77
N GLU A 137 -15.02 -14.40 1.95
CA GLU A 137 -15.30 -13.08 2.50
C GLU A 137 -14.85 -12.95 3.96
N GLU A 138 -14.97 -14.01 4.76
CA GLU A 138 -14.63 -14.00 6.18
C GLU A 138 -13.12 -13.79 6.39
N ASN A 139 -12.31 -14.32 5.46
CA ASN A 139 -10.86 -14.21 5.48
C ASN A 139 -10.32 -13.00 4.70
N MET A 140 -11.20 -12.08 4.27
CA MET A 140 -10.80 -10.87 3.57
C MET A 140 -10.15 -9.89 4.54
N PRO A 141 -8.91 -9.38 4.26
CA PRO A 141 -8.21 -8.47 5.18
C PRO A 141 -8.75 -7.04 5.16
N GLY A 142 -9.51 -6.65 4.13
CA GLY A 142 -10.16 -5.35 4.06
C GLY A 142 -11.21 -5.17 5.16
N SER A 143 -11.34 -3.96 5.66
CA SER A 143 -12.30 -3.68 6.74
C SER A 143 -13.72 -3.98 6.27
N LYS A 144 -14.52 -4.61 7.14
CA LYS A 144 -15.93 -4.97 6.82
C LYS A 144 -16.76 -3.77 6.38
N ARG A 145 -16.45 -2.59 6.90
CA ARG A 145 -17.09 -1.33 6.53
C ARG A 145 -16.79 -0.97 5.08
N GLU A 146 -15.53 -1.05 4.67
CA GLU A 146 -15.12 -0.71 3.30
C GLU A 146 -15.64 -1.71 2.28
N VAL A 147 -15.66 -3.01 2.62
CA VAL A 147 -16.30 -4.05 1.79
C VAL A 147 -17.81 -3.77 1.61
N LYS A 148 -18.50 -3.40 2.70
CA LYS A 148 -19.90 -3.02 2.64
C LYS A 148 -20.12 -1.78 1.75
N ASN A 149 -19.33 -0.73 1.94
CA ASN A 149 -19.41 0.50 1.14
C ASN A 149 -19.18 0.20 -0.35
N ALA A 150 -18.15 -0.62 -0.69
CA ALA A 150 -17.87 -1.00 -2.06
C ALA A 150 -19.04 -1.75 -2.70
N ARG A 151 -19.67 -2.65 -1.96
CA ARG A 151 -20.85 -3.41 -2.43
C ARG A 151 -22.06 -2.49 -2.66
N GLU A 152 -22.30 -1.54 -1.75
CA GLU A 152 -23.36 -0.53 -1.89
C GLU A 152 -23.13 0.40 -3.08
N GLU A 153 -21.87 0.67 -3.44
CA GLU A 153 -21.49 1.44 -4.64
C GLU A 153 -21.57 0.62 -5.94
N GLY A 154 -21.89 -0.69 -5.89
CA GLY A 154 -22.11 -1.52 -7.07
C GLY A 154 -20.92 -2.39 -7.49
N VAL A 155 -19.92 -2.57 -6.62
CA VAL A 155 -18.80 -3.50 -6.90
C VAL A 155 -19.27 -4.95 -6.82
N GLU A 156 -18.95 -5.74 -7.84
CA GLU A 156 -19.08 -7.20 -7.82
C GLU A 156 -17.90 -7.84 -7.09
N PHE A 157 -18.17 -8.75 -6.15
CA PHE A 157 -17.13 -9.51 -5.46
C PHE A 157 -17.09 -10.94 -5.94
N GLN A 158 -15.91 -11.38 -6.41
CA GLN A 158 -15.62 -12.77 -6.72
C GLN A 158 -14.64 -13.32 -5.69
N PHE A 159 -15.17 -14.11 -4.78
CA PHE A 159 -14.38 -14.80 -3.75
C PHE A 159 -13.93 -16.18 -4.23
N ASN A 160 -12.91 -16.73 -3.57
CA ASN A 160 -12.36 -18.03 -3.88
C ASN A 160 -11.92 -18.14 -5.34
N VAL A 161 -11.31 -17.08 -5.88
CA VAL A 161 -10.72 -17.05 -7.22
C VAL A 161 -9.30 -16.51 -7.16
N GLN A 162 -8.39 -17.22 -7.81
CA GLN A 162 -6.98 -16.83 -7.90
C GLN A 162 -6.64 -16.48 -9.35
N PRO A 163 -6.03 -15.31 -9.60
CA PRO A 163 -5.51 -14.98 -10.92
C PRO A 163 -4.34 -15.90 -11.27
N LEU A 164 -4.31 -16.36 -12.54
CA LEU A 164 -3.27 -17.21 -13.12
C LEU A 164 -2.43 -16.45 -14.14
N GLY A 165 -3.00 -15.44 -14.80
CA GLY A 165 -2.35 -14.65 -15.83
C GLY A 165 -3.27 -13.57 -16.37
N ILE A 166 -2.69 -12.63 -17.10
CA ILE A 166 -3.41 -11.56 -17.79
C ILE A 166 -3.53 -11.92 -19.27
N GLU A 167 -4.76 -11.94 -19.78
CA GLU A 167 -5.03 -12.15 -21.19
C GLU A 167 -4.85 -10.83 -21.96
N VAL A 168 -4.09 -10.90 -23.04
CA VAL A 168 -3.84 -9.75 -23.91
C VAL A 168 -4.32 -10.00 -25.32
N ASN A 169 -4.78 -8.95 -25.98
CA ASN A 169 -5.15 -9.00 -27.39
C ASN A 169 -3.89 -8.94 -28.29
N ALA A 170 -4.09 -8.99 -29.60
CA ALA A 170 -3.00 -8.94 -30.59
C ALA A 170 -2.12 -7.67 -30.52
N ASN A 171 -2.60 -6.61 -29.86
CA ASN A 171 -1.86 -5.36 -29.65
C ASN A 171 -1.14 -5.32 -28.28
N GLY A 172 -1.11 -6.41 -27.52
CA GLY A 172 -0.50 -6.47 -26.20
C GLY A 172 -1.28 -5.73 -25.10
N LYS A 173 -2.54 -5.38 -25.35
CA LYS A 173 -3.40 -4.71 -24.37
C LYS A 173 -4.29 -5.72 -23.66
N VAL A 174 -4.52 -5.51 -22.38
CA VAL A 174 -5.42 -6.30 -21.54
C VAL A 174 -6.78 -6.49 -22.22
N CYS A 175 -7.28 -7.73 -22.25
CA CYS A 175 -8.63 -8.09 -22.68
C CYS A 175 -9.33 -9.01 -21.67
N GLY A 176 -8.63 -9.54 -20.68
CA GLY A 176 -9.19 -10.37 -19.63
C GLY A 176 -8.19 -10.76 -18.56
N VAL A 177 -8.67 -11.46 -17.55
CA VAL A 177 -7.85 -12.10 -16.52
C VAL A 177 -8.20 -13.59 -16.50
N LYS A 178 -7.20 -14.45 -16.68
CA LYS A 178 -7.33 -15.88 -16.48
C LYS A 178 -7.33 -16.17 -15.00
N MET A 179 -8.37 -16.82 -14.51
CA MET A 179 -8.57 -17.15 -13.10
C MET A 179 -8.89 -18.64 -12.93
N ALA A 180 -8.66 -19.15 -11.74
CA ALA A 180 -9.16 -20.45 -11.31
C ALA A 180 -9.87 -20.33 -9.97
N ARG A 181 -10.84 -21.20 -9.72
CA ARG A 181 -11.47 -21.32 -8.40
C ARG A 181 -10.46 -21.85 -7.39
N THR A 182 -10.63 -21.43 -6.14
CA THR A 182 -9.83 -21.93 -5.02
C THR A 182 -10.72 -22.53 -3.94
N GLU A 183 -10.18 -23.48 -3.20
CA GLU A 183 -10.74 -24.00 -1.96
C GLU A 183 -9.74 -23.85 -0.83
N MET A 184 -10.24 -23.79 0.41
CA MET A 184 -9.36 -23.69 1.57
C MET A 184 -8.79 -25.07 1.89
N GLY A 185 -7.50 -25.21 1.66
CA GLY A 185 -6.74 -26.43 1.97
C GLY A 185 -6.70 -26.78 3.47
N GLN A 186 -6.03 -27.85 3.81
CA GLN A 186 -5.83 -28.27 5.20
C GLN A 186 -5.01 -27.25 5.99
N PRO A 187 -5.27 -27.08 7.30
CA PRO A 187 -4.47 -26.18 8.13
C PRO A 187 -3.02 -26.66 8.23
N ASP A 188 -2.07 -25.73 8.09
CA ASP A 188 -0.65 -25.99 8.35
C ASP A 188 -0.39 -26.20 9.86
N ALA A 189 0.87 -26.51 10.24
CA ALA A 189 1.28 -26.72 11.64
C ALA A 189 1.00 -25.51 12.56
N LYS A 190 0.71 -24.33 11.98
CA LYS A 190 0.33 -23.10 12.70
C LYS A 190 -1.17 -22.81 12.60
N GLY A 191 -1.98 -23.77 12.12
CA GLY A 191 -3.43 -23.66 11.97
C GLY A 191 -3.88 -22.78 10.78
N ARG A 192 -2.97 -22.34 9.89
CA ARG A 192 -3.29 -21.48 8.75
C ARG A 192 -3.65 -22.34 7.56
N ARG A 193 -4.78 -22.02 6.92
CA ARG A 193 -5.21 -22.64 5.67
C ARG A 193 -4.73 -21.83 4.47
N ARG A 194 -4.23 -22.51 3.45
CA ARG A 194 -3.88 -21.89 2.16
C ARG A 194 -5.01 -22.11 1.16
N ALA A 195 -5.22 -21.13 0.29
CA ALA A 195 -6.10 -21.31 -0.86
C ALA A 195 -5.38 -22.23 -1.85
N GLU A 196 -6.04 -23.31 -2.27
CA GLU A 196 -5.55 -24.30 -3.24
C GLU A 196 -6.40 -24.21 -4.50
N ILE A 197 -5.78 -24.29 -5.67
CA ILE A 197 -6.47 -24.19 -6.95
C ILE A 197 -7.25 -25.47 -7.22
N VAL A 198 -8.51 -25.32 -7.60
CA VAL A 198 -9.36 -26.42 -8.08
C VAL A 198 -9.02 -26.70 -9.54
N ALA A 199 -8.45 -27.87 -9.82
CA ALA A 199 -8.06 -28.25 -11.18
C ALA A 199 -9.27 -28.29 -12.13
N GLY A 200 -9.08 -27.77 -13.35
CA GLY A 200 -10.14 -27.73 -14.38
C GLY A 200 -11.20 -26.64 -14.14
N SER A 201 -10.95 -25.71 -13.22
CA SER A 201 -11.84 -24.58 -12.95
C SER A 201 -11.41 -23.26 -13.62
N GLU A 202 -10.39 -23.33 -14.49
CA GLU A 202 -9.83 -22.18 -15.18
C GLU A 202 -10.89 -21.53 -16.08
N HIS A 203 -10.98 -20.21 -16.00
CA HIS A 203 -11.88 -19.40 -16.82
C HIS A 203 -11.29 -18.02 -17.04
N VAL A 204 -11.80 -17.30 -18.02
CA VAL A 204 -11.38 -15.92 -18.32
C VAL A 204 -12.47 -14.95 -17.91
N VAL A 205 -12.11 -13.95 -17.10
CA VAL A 205 -12.96 -12.80 -16.77
C VAL A 205 -12.60 -11.67 -17.71
N PRO A 206 -13.51 -11.20 -18.57
CA PRO A 206 -13.23 -10.10 -19.49
C PRO A 206 -12.90 -8.81 -18.75
N ALA A 207 -11.82 -8.12 -19.14
CA ALA A 207 -11.38 -6.87 -18.53
C ALA A 207 -10.73 -5.95 -19.57
N ASP A 208 -10.95 -4.65 -19.41
CA ASP A 208 -10.30 -3.60 -20.20
C ASP A 208 -9.17 -2.92 -19.41
N ALA A 209 -9.19 -3.10 -18.08
CA ALA A 209 -8.16 -2.67 -17.15
C ALA A 209 -8.07 -3.62 -15.95
N VAL A 210 -6.85 -3.81 -15.44
CA VAL A 210 -6.57 -4.61 -14.24
C VAL A 210 -5.79 -3.76 -13.27
N VAL A 211 -6.18 -3.75 -11.98
CA VAL A 211 -5.44 -3.08 -10.92
C VAL A 211 -4.92 -4.13 -9.93
N MET A 212 -3.61 -4.19 -9.76
CA MET A 212 -2.96 -5.10 -8.81
C MET A 212 -2.86 -4.47 -7.44
N ALA A 213 -3.55 -5.06 -6.45
CA ALA A 213 -3.61 -4.60 -5.07
C ALA A 213 -3.16 -5.70 -4.09
N PHE A 214 -1.97 -6.29 -4.35
CA PHE A 214 -1.42 -7.40 -3.57
C PHE A 214 -0.70 -6.95 -2.29
N GLY A 215 -0.66 -5.65 -2.02
CA GLY A 215 0.03 -5.05 -0.89
C GLY A 215 1.40 -4.48 -1.24
N PHE A 216 2.14 -4.11 -0.20
CA PHE A 216 3.39 -3.38 -0.34
C PHE A 216 4.49 -3.98 0.54
N ARG A 217 5.73 -3.70 0.18
CA ARG A 217 6.92 -4.00 0.96
C ARG A 217 7.82 -2.76 1.03
N PRO A 218 8.75 -2.70 1.98
CA PRO A 218 9.76 -1.64 2.03
C PRO A 218 10.60 -1.61 0.74
N HIS A 219 11.02 -0.42 0.32
CA HIS A 219 12.12 -0.30 -0.62
C HIS A 219 13.42 -0.77 0.03
N SER A 220 14.35 -1.28 -0.78
CA SER A 220 15.71 -1.51 -0.31
C SER A 220 16.38 -0.18 0.00
N MET A 221 16.88 -0.03 1.22
CA MET A 221 17.57 1.16 1.71
C MET A 221 18.97 0.73 2.19
N GLU A 222 19.93 0.69 1.26
CA GLU A 222 21.30 0.20 1.53
C GLU A 222 21.99 0.98 2.65
N TRP A 223 21.65 2.25 2.82
CA TRP A 223 22.16 3.09 3.89
C TRP A 223 21.76 2.62 5.30
N LEU A 224 20.67 1.85 5.49
CA LEU A 224 20.30 1.28 6.78
C LEU A 224 21.36 0.28 7.29
N ALA A 225 21.81 -0.61 6.40
CA ALA A 225 22.82 -1.62 6.77
C ALA A 225 24.17 -0.96 7.16
N LYS A 226 24.55 0.12 6.48
CA LYS A 226 25.77 0.89 6.80
C LYS A 226 25.73 1.51 8.20
N HIS A 227 24.54 1.77 8.73
CA HIS A 227 24.34 2.38 10.04
C HIS A 227 23.90 1.37 11.11
N SER A 228 24.15 0.08 10.88
CA SER A 228 23.85 -1.01 11.81
C SER A 228 22.37 -1.11 12.19
N VAL A 229 21.45 -0.71 11.30
CA VAL A 229 20.01 -0.88 11.50
C VAL A 229 19.62 -2.29 11.05
N GLU A 230 19.14 -3.10 11.98
CA GLU A 230 18.71 -4.46 11.71
C GLU A 230 17.34 -4.49 11.01
N LEU A 231 17.22 -5.43 10.05
CA LEU A 231 16.01 -5.68 9.30
C LEU A 231 15.52 -7.11 9.53
N ASP A 232 14.22 -7.29 9.46
CA ASP A 232 13.63 -8.63 9.47
C ASP A 232 13.73 -9.31 8.09
N SER A 233 13.25 -10.56 8.00
CA SER A 233 13.25 -11.34 6.76
C SER A 233 12.40 -10.76 5.63
N GLN A 234 11.59 -9.72 5.91
CA GLN A 234 10.74 -9.02 4.95
C GLN A 234 11.31 -7.63 4.58
N GLY A 235 12.51 -7.28 5.09
CA GLY A 235 13.15 -6.00 4.86
C GLY A 235 12.58 -4.86 5.72
N ARG A 236 11.83 -5.16 6.78
CA ARG A 236 11.29 -4.17 7.70
C ARG A 236 12.28 -3.88 8.82
N VAL A 237 12.32 -2.64 9.27
CA VAL A 237 13.19 -2.21 10.39
C VAL A 237 12.72 -2.87 11.70
N ILE A 238 13.67 -3.42 12.45
CA ILE A 238 13.41 -3.95 13.79
C ILE A 238 13.52 -2.81 14.79
N ALA A 239 12.37 -2.38 15.33
CA ALA A 239 12.26 -1.32 16.34
C ALA A 239 11.11 -1.68 17.29
N PRO A 240 11.37 -2.46 18.37
CA PRO A 240 10.32 -2.97 19.24
C PRO A 240 9.73 -1.87 20.13
N GLU A 241 8.39 -1.87 20.26
CA GLU A 241 7.67 -0.97 21.17
C GLU A 241 8.04 -1.19 22.64
N GLY A 242 8.33 -2.44 23.02
CA GLY A 242 8.62 -2.84 24.41
C GLY A 242 10.09 -2.72 24.82
N SER A 243 10.94 -2.02 24.06
CA SER A 243 12.31 -1.70 24.48
C SER A 243 12.35 -0.58 25.51
N ASP A 244 13.49 -0.42 26.21
CA ASP A 244 13.69 0.64 27.20
C ASP A 244 13.39 2.03 26.61
N ASN A 245 13.80 2.26 25.37
CA ASN A 245 13.41 3.41 24.57
C ASN A 245 12.47 2.91 23.44
N ALA A 246 11.19 3.10 23.59
CA ALA A 246 10.19 2.58 22.65
C ALA A 246 10.52 2.97 21.20
N PHE A 247 10.44 1.99 20.29
CA PHE A 247 10.72 2.14 18.85
C PHE A 247 12.17 2.50 18.48
N GLN A 248 13.14 2.36 19.43
CA GLN A 248 14.56 2.46 19.12
C GLN A 248 15.00 1.25 18.28
N THR A 249 15.83 1.49 17.27
CA THR A 249 16.45 0.44 16.44
C THR A 249 17.73 -0.10 17.12
N SER A 250 18.42 -1.02 16.43
CA SER A 250 19.78 -1.45 16.83
C SER A 250 20.83 -0.32 16.81
N ASN A 251 20.56 0.80 16.11
CA ASN A 251 21.35 2.03 16.24
C ASN A 251 20.70 2.96 17.27
N PRO A 252 21.43 3.34 18.35
CA PRO A 252 20.81 4.08 19.46
C PRO A 252 20.28 5.47 19.11
N LYS A 253 20.77 6.11 18.04
CA LYS A 253 20.26 7.41 17.56
C LYS A 253 19.10 7.29 16.58
N ILE A 254 18.75 6.06 16.13
CA ILE A 254 17.74 5.85 15.12
C ILE A 254 16.52 5.16 15.72
N PHE A 255 15.36 5.76 15.51
CA PHE A 255 14.03 5.25 15.85
C PHE A 255 13.22 4.99 14.59
N ALA A 256 12.26 4.08 14.63
CA ALA A 256 11.41 3.81 13.49
C ALA A 256 9.99 3.41 13.91
N GLY A 257 8.99 3.70 13.07
CA GLY A 257 7.60 3.32 13.34
C GLY A 257 6.73 3.38 12.10
N GLY A 258 5.50 2.93 12.22
CA GLY A 258 4.57 2.80 11.10
C GLY A 258 4.89 1.61 10.22
N ASP A 259 4.51 1.70 8.94
CA ASP A 259 4.57 0.56 8.02
C ASP A 259 5.97 0.02 7.80
N ILE A 260 7.02 0.82 7.96
CA ILE A 260 8.40 0.34 7.85
C ILE A 260 8.79 -0.68 8.93
N VAL A 261 8.10 -0.66 10.07
CA VAL A 261 8.31 -1.60 11.18
C VAL A 261 7.27 -2.71 11.17
N ARG A 262 6.00 -2.35 11.05
CA ARG A 262 4.85 -3.27 11.17
C ARG A 262 4.50 -3.97 9.86
N GLY A 263 4.76 -3.37 8.72
CA GLY A 263 4.13 -3.65 7.43
C GLY A 263 2.92 -2.73 7.21
N SER A 264 2.33 -2.78 6.02
CA SER A 264 1.20 -1.92 5.66
C SER A 264 0.01 -2.09 6.61
N ASP A 265 -0.40 -1.01 7.26
CA ASP A 265 -1.49 -0.97 8.25
C ASP A 265 -2.23 0.37 8.19
N LEU A 266 -3.06 0.65 9.18
CA LEU A 266 -3.86 1.86 9.26
C LEU A 266 -3.02 3.09 9.65
N VAL A 267 -3.37 4.25 9.09
CA VAL A 267 -2.72 5.53 9.43
C VAL A 267 -2.84 5.88 10.92
N VAL A 268 -3.93 5.47 11.58
CA VAL A 268 -4.12 5.69 13.02
C VAL A 268 -3.10 4.91 13.86
N THR A 269 -2.73 3.70 13.43
CA THR A 269 -1.69 2.88 14.06
C THR A 269 -0.33 3.55 13.90
N ALA A 270 0.02 3.99 12.68
CA ALA A 270 1.27 4.69 12.40
C ALA A 270 1.41 5.99 13.22
N ILE A 271 0.32 6.76 13.39
CA ILE A 271 0.30 7.96 14.23
C ILE A 271 0.53 7.59 15.72
N ALA A 272 -0.10 6.53 16.22
CA ALA A 272 0.09 6.08 17.60
C ALA A 272 1.52 5.63 17.85
N GLU A 273 2.13 4.90 16.92
CA GLU A 273 3.54 4.49 17.00
C GLU A 273 4.49 5.68 16.96
N GLY A 274 4.24 6.66 16.07
CA GLY A 274 5.05 7.89 16.03
C GLY A 274 5.02 8.69 17.35
N ARG A 275 3.86 8.72 18.04
CA ARG A 275 3.77 9.34 19.38
C ARG A 275 4.57 8.58 20.43
N LYS A 276 4.44 7.27 20.48
CA LYS A 276 5.19 6.43 21.41
C LYS A 276 6.70 6.46 21.12
N ALA A 277 7.08 6.54 19.84
CA ALA A 277 8.48 6.74 19.47
C ALA A 277 9.01 8.10 19.94
N ALA A 278 8.18 9.15 19.92
CA ALA A 278 8.56 10.44 20.49
C ALA A 278 8.85 10.33 22.00
N ASP A 279 8.00 9.60 22.76
CA ASP A 279 8.26 9.31 24.18
C ASP A 279 9.57 8.53 24.36
N GLY A 280 9.84 7.55 23.47
CA GLY A 280 11.11 6.80 23.47
C GLY A 280 12.33 7.69 23.16
N ILE A 281 12.20 8.66 22.26
CA ILE A 281 13.26 9.64 21.97
C ILE A 281 13.50 10.57 23.16
N LEU A 282 12.44 11.08 23.80
CA LEU A 282 12.57 11.91 25.01
C LEU A 282 13.28 11.15 26.12
N ASN A 283 12.93 9.89 26.36
CA ASN A 283 13.61 9.03 27.33
C ASN A 283 15.09 8.81 26.98
N TYR A 284 15.42 8.58 25.71
CA TYR A 284 16.80 8.46 25.23
C TYR A 284 17.63 9.73 25.44
N LEU A 285 17.01 10.90 25.26
CA LEU A 285 17.66 12.21 25.41
C LEU A 285 17.67 12.70 26.86
N GLU A 286 17.07 11.96 27.79
CA GLU A 286 16.96 12.31 29.23
C GLU A 286 16.25 13.66 29.46
N VAL A 287 15.21 13.99 28.67
CA VAL A 287 14.43 15.24 28.76
C VAL A 287 12.93 15.00 28.95
#